data_cdeaa2ef3b8f37380ee43cc90847298a
#
_entry.id   cdeaa2ef3b8f37380ee43cc90847298a
#
_cell.length_a   1.000
_cell.length_b   1.000
_cell.length_c   1.000
_cell.angle_alpha   90.00
_cell.angle_beta   90.00
_cell.angle_gamma   90.00
#
_symmetry.space_group_name_H-M   'P 1'
#
loop_
_entity.id
_entity.type
_entity.pdbx_description
1 polymer ?
#
loop_
_entity_poly.entity_id
_entity_poly.type
_entity_poly.pdbx_seq_one_letter_code
_entity_poly.pdbx_strand_id
1 'polypeptide(L)'
;VRYSDNCKEQYDSIVTDPPYGIEYLGNSWDTYQNCVAFKSGTWESIAKTLKPGGHLLIFGASKTFHRLTCAVEDSGLRIKDVLMWLYGQGMPKSQNIGKKDPKWEGWGTGLKPCYEPILLAQKPISEKTIVKNCQEHGVGGINIEESRLESGRWAGNVLHDGSEEVENEFAKFGERGNGWSRNYGVEDYQGRQYGGGVFGGGGYIGDTTYCDEGTASRFFYSTKSS
;
A
#
# COMPACT_ATOMS: atom_id res chain seq x y z
N VAL A 1 -11.74 17.83 15.43
CA VAL A 1 -12.57 17.29 14.35
C VAL A 1 -13.80 18.19 14.05
N ARG A 2 -13.59 19.50 14.05
CA ARG A 2 -14.69 20.47 13.74
C ARG A 2 -14.76 20.82 12.24
N TYR A 3 -13.81 20.36 11.43
CA TYR A 3 -13.69 20.78 10.03
C TYR A 3 -14.66 20.05 9.11
N SER A 4 -14.96 18.78 9.40
CA SER A 4 -15.81 17.94 8.52
C SER A 4 -17.30 18.26 8.60
N ASP A 5 -17.78 18.84 9.71
CA ASP A 5 -19.21 19.10 9.89
C ASP A 5 -19.72 20.29 9.07
N ASN A 6 -18.81 21.16 8.59
CA ASN A 6 -19.12 22.33 7.76
C ASN A 6 -18.58 22.25 6.33
N CYS A 7 -17.83 21.20 5.95
CA CYS A 7 -17.29 21.05 4.61
C CYS A 7 -18.40 20.56 3.66
N LYS A 8 -18.82 21.42 2.74
CA LYS A 8 -19.79 21.07 1.69
C LYS A 8 -19.09 20.44 0.48
N GLU A 9 -17.78 20.58 0.37
CA GLU A 9 -16.99 20.01 -0.70
C GLU A 9 -16.71 18.53 -0.43
N GLN A 10 -16.80 17.72 -1.48
CA GLN A 10 -16.43 16.32 -1.45
C GLN A 10 -15.24 16.10 -2.37
N TYR A 11 -14.29 15.30 -1.89
CA TYR A 11 -13.05 14.98 -2.58
C TYR A 11 -13.12 13.62 -3.25
N ASP A 12 -12.44 13.48 -4.38
CA ASP A 12 -12.29 12.22 -5.10
C ASP A 12 -11.38 11.26 -4.36
N SER A 13 -10.32 11.79 -3.78
CA SER A 13 -9.35 11.06 -2.98
C SER A 13 -8.70 11.91 -1.91
N ILE A 14 -8.20 11.25 -0.87
CA ILE A 14 -7.45 11.87 0.23
C ILE A 14 -6.18 11.04 0.44
N VAL A 15 -5.04 11.73 0.58
CA VAL A 15 -3.78 11.14 1.02
C VAL A 15 -3.38 11.82 2.33
N THR A 16 -3.05 11.04 3.34
CA THR A 16 -2.74 11.57 4.66
C THR A 16 -1.67 10.77 5.39
N ASP A 17 -0.87 11.48 6.16
CA ASP A 17 0.16 10.95 7.05
C ASP A 17 -0.22 11.34 8.50
N PRO A 18 -1.03 10.52 9.20
CA PRO A 18 -1.49 10.80 10.54
C PRO A 18 -0.43 10.43 11.60
N PRO A 19 -0.62 10.82 12.87
CA PRO A 19 0.20 10.30 13.97
C PRO A 19 0.21 8.76 14.01
N TYR A 20 1.38 8.18 14.33
CA TYR A 20 1.59 6.72 14.27
C TYR A 20 1.41 6.00 15.61
N GLY A 21 1.18 6.74 16.71
CA GLY A 21 1.04 6.15 18.04
C GLY A 21 2.32 5.50 18.58
N ILE A 22 3.47 6.07 18.25
CA ILE A 22 4.80 5.55 18.57
C ILE A 22 5.54 6.39 19.61
N GLU A 23 4.85 7.35 20.23
CA GLU A 23 5.41 8.30 21.21
C GLU A 23 6.54 9.14 20.63
N TYR A 24 6.32 9.67 19.42
CA TYR A 24 7.32 10.46 18.71
C TYR A 24 7.80 11.63 19.57
N LEU A 25 9.10 11.68 19.86
CA LEU A 25 9.75 12.66 20.74
C LEU A 25 9.11 12.78 22.14
N GLY A 26 8.45 11.73 22.65
CA GLY A 26 7.78 11.73 23.95
C GLY A 26 6.46 12.53 23.99
N ASN A 27 5.90 12.85 22.84
CA ASN A 27 4.67 13.60 22.75
C ASN A 27 3.46 12.79 23.20
N SER A 28 2.67 13.34 24.14
CA SER A 28 1.49 12.67 24.69
C SER A 28 0.36 12.46 23.68
N TRP A 29 0.29 13.26 22.63
CA TRP A 29 -0.72 13.13 21.56
C TRP A 29 -0.44 11.94 20.63
N ASP A 30 0.83 11.48 20.55
CA ASP A 30 1.25 10.35 19.74
C ASP A 30 1.48 9.08 20.58
N THR A 31 0.87 8.99 21.76
CA THR A 31 0.86 7.73 22.52
C THR A 31 -0.17 6.77 21.94
N TYR A 32 0.04 5.49 22.16
CA TYR A 32 -0.87 4.45 21.70
C TYR A 32 -2.33 4.69 22.12
N GLN A 33 -2.56 5.25 23.34
CA GLN A 33 -3.88 5.53 23.88
C GLN A 33 -4.51 6.79 23.28
N ASN A 34 -3.71 7.80 22.99
CA ASN A 34 -4.18 9.12 22.61
C ASN A 34 -4.19 9.34 21.09
N CYS A 35 -3.52 8.50 20.33
CA CYS A 35 -3.40 8.64 18.89
C CYS A 35 -4.78 8.72 18.23
N VAL A 36 -5.05 9.83 17.55
CA VAL A 36 -6.34 10.06 16.88
C VAL A 36 -6.55 9.12 15.71
N ALA A 37 -5.47 8.62 15.10
CA ALA A 37 -5.54 7.67 14.00
C ALA A 37 -6.11 6.30 14.41
N PHE A 38 -6.14 5.98 15.71
CA PHE A 38 -6.69 4.71 16.21
C PHE A 38 -8.14 4.82 16.69
N LYS A 39 -8.81 5.93 16.36
CA LYS A 39 -10.20 6.18 16.72
C LYS A 39 -11.07 6.18 15.45
N SER A 40 -12.09 5.32 15.40
CA SER A 40 -13.00 5.23 14.24
C SER A 40 -13.68 6.57 13.93
N GLY A 41 -14.07 7.34 14.96
CA GLY A 41 -14.69 8.64 14.78
C GLY A 41 -13.85 9.68 14.02
N THR A 42 -12.51 9.52 14.00
CA THR A 42 -11.64 10.34 13.15
C THR A 42 -11.90 10.02 11.67
N TRP A 43 -11.94 8.75 11.31
CA TRP A 43 -12.13 8.29 9.95
C TRP A 43 -13.57 8.45 9.47
N GLU A 44 -14.57 8.30 10.36
CA GLU A 44 -15.96 8.65 10.07
C GLU A 44 -16.11 10.11 9.64
N SER A 45 -15.41 11.01 10.34
CA SER A 45 -15.41 12.43 10.00
C SER A 45 -14.74 12.72 8.66
N ILE A 46 -13.62 12.05 8.38
CA ILE A 46 -12.91 12.17 7.10
C ILE A 46 -13.76 11.55 5.96
N ALA A 47 -14.39 10.39 6.20
CA ALA A 47 -15.22 9.74 5.20
C ALA A 47 -16.40 10.59 4.71
N LYS A 48 -16.92 11.51 5.54
CA LYS A 48 -17.98 12.47 5.14
C LYS A 48 -17.50 13.40 4.03
N THR A 49 -16.22 13.72 3.97
CA THR A 49 -15.64 14.61 2.96
C THR A 49 -15.26 13.90 1.66
N LEU A 50 -15.32 12.57 1.61
CA LEU A 50 -15.12 11.79 0.39
C LEU A 50 -16.43 11.64 -0.39
N LYS A 51 -16.35 11.67 -1.71
CA LYS A 51 -17.45 11.20 -2.57
C LYS A 51 -17.71 9.71 -2.36
N PRO A 52 -18.93 9.20 -2.58
CA PRO A 52 -19.18 7.76 -2.63
C PRO A 52 -18.22 7.08 -3.61
N GLY A 53 -17.51 6.04 -3.19
CA GLY A 53 -16.50 5.38 -4.00
C GLY A 53 -15.11 6.06 -4.01
N GLY A 54 -14.96 7.20 -3.36
CA GLY A 54 -13.67 7.90 -3.22
C GLY A 54 -12.65 7.11 -2.41
N HIS A 55 -11.36 7.30 -2.72
CA HIS A 55 -10.26 6.54 -2.12
C HIS A 55 -9.53 7.34 -1.04
N LEU A 56 -8.98 6.62 -0.07
CA LEU A 56 -8.19 7.18 1.02
C LEU A 56 -6.89 6.38 1.15
N LEU A 57 -5.75 7.07 1.05
CA LEU A 57 -4.43 6.50 1.30
C LEU A 57 -3.90 7.04 2.61
N ILE A 58 -3.53 6.13 3.51
CA ILE A 58 -3.15 6.47 4.88
C ILE A 58 -1.80 5.83 5.20
N PHE A 59 -0.79 6.65 5.43
CA PHE A 59 0.50 6.17 5.91
C PHE A 59 0.42 5.69 7.35
N GLY A 60 1.25 4.72 7.70
CA GLY A 60 1.29 4.18 9.06
C GLY A 60 2.61 3.50 9.39
N ALA A 61 2.86 3.29 10.67
CA ALA A 61 4.03 2.54 11.12
C ALA A 61 3.74 1.04 11.22
N SER A 62 4.65 0.20 10.75
CA SER A 62 4.51 -1.28 10.76
C SER A 62 4.12 -1.84 12.14
N LYS A 63 4.63 -1.23 13.22
CA LYS A 63 4.37 -1.65 14.61
C LYS A 63 2.90 -1.47 15.04
N THR A 64 2.25 -0.40 14.58
CA THR A 64 0.91 0.03 15.03
C THR A 64 -0.14 -0.02 13.93
N PHE A 65 0.25 -0.45 12.73
CA PHE A 65 -0.59 -0.46 11.53
C PHE A 65 -1.92 -1.22 11.71
N HIS A 66 -1.89 -2.32 12.47
CA HIS A 66 -3.10 -3.09 12.76
C HIS A 66 -4.17 -2.25 13.46
N ARG A 67 -3.79 -1.31 14.35
CA ARG A 67 -4.76 -0.41 15.03
C ARG A 67 -5.35 0.62 14.09
N LEU A 68 -4.51 1.19 13.24
CA LEU A 68 -4.96 2.09 12.19
C LEU A 68 -5.99 1.40 11.29
N THR A 69 -5.65 0.21 10.80
CA THR A 69 -6.51 -0.56 9.89
C THR A 69 -7.86 -0.88 10.52
N CYS A 70 -7.88 -1.38 11.77
CA CYS A 70 -9.13 -1.63 12.50
C CYS A 70 -9.97 -0.35 12.65
N ALA A 71 -9.35 0.77 13.05
CA ALA A 71 -10.08 2.02 13.22
C ALA A 71 -10.68 2.56 11.92
N VAL A 72 -9.98 2.38 10.80
CA VAL A 72 -10.48 2.76 9.47
C VAL A 72 -11.65 1.86 9.05
N GLU A 73 -11.54 0.55 9.24
CA GLU A 73 -12.60 -0.41 8.92
C GLU A 73 -13.84 -0.20 9.80
N ASP A 74 -13.65 -0.01 11.10
CA ASP A 74 -14.72 0.27 12.08
C ASP A 74 -15.48 1.58 11.76
N SER A 75 -14.88 2.51 11.01
CA SER A 75 -15.53 3.73 10.54
C SER A 75 -16.50 3.53 9.36
N GLY A 76 -16.60 2.30 8.84
CA GLY A 76 -17.42 1.95 7.68
C GLY A 76 -16.72 2.13 6.32
N LEU A 77 -15.45 2.51 6.29
CA LEU A 77 -14.62 2.48 5.09
C LEU A 77 -14.24 1.02 4.76
N ARG A 78 -14.11 0.70 3.48
CA ARG A 78 -13.69 -0.61 3.02
C ARG A 78 -12.21 -0.65 2.75
N ILE A 79 -11.50 -1.59 3.37
CA ILE A 79 -10.10 -1.83 3.07
C ILE A 79 -10.02 -2.46 1.67
N LYS A 80 -9.17 -1.90 0.81
CA LYS A 80 -8.96 -2.36 -0.56
C LYS A 80 -7.64 -3.10 -0.71
N ASP A 81 -6.57 -2.51 -0.17
CA ASP A 81 -5.22 -3.05 -0.26
C ASP A 81 -4.30 -2.40 0.78
N VAL A 82 -3.09 -2.90 0.86
CA VAL A 82 -1.97 -2.29 1.58
C VAL A 82 -0.81 -2.14 0.61
N LEU A 83 -0.37 -0.90 0.43
CA LEU A 83 0.83 -0.61 -0.33
C LEU A 83 2.03 -0.59 0.62
N MET A 84 3.18 -0.97 0.10
CA MET A 84 4.43 -0.99 0.86
C MET A 84 5.39 0.02 0.22
N TRP A 85 5.74 1.07 0.97
CA TRP A 85 6.76 2.03 0.57
C TRP A 85 8.11 1.58 1.10
N LEU A 86 8.98 1.09 0.22
CA LEU A 86 10.34 0.64 0.57
C LEU A 86 11.33 1.79 0.55
N TYR A 87 12.23 1.82 1.53
CA TYR A 87 13.34 2.77 1.59
C TYR A 87 14.59 2.15 2.24
N GLY A 88 15.78 2.55 1.78
CA GLY A 88 17.05 2.00 2.25
C GLY A 88 17.53 2.60 3.58
N GLN A 89 17.17 3.84 3.87
CA GLN A 89 17.79 4.69 4.91
C GLN A 89 17.03 4.75 6.25
N GLY A 90 16.27 3.74 6.61
CA GLY A 90 15.57 3.72 7.89
C GLY A 90 16.51 3.83 9.09
N MET A 91 16.15 4.66 10.07
CA MET A 91 16.94 4.82 11.30
C MET A 91 16.56 3.75 12.32
N PRO A 92 17.49 2.88 12.76
CA PRO A 92 17.23 1.91 13.82
C PRO A 92 16.92 2.62 15.14
N LYS A 93 15.77 2.36 15.73
CA LYS A 93 15.43 2.77 17.10
C LYS A 93 15.76 1.67 18.12
N SER A 94 16.79 0.88 17.81
CA SER A 94 17.22 -0.26 18.62
C SER A 94 18.20 0.20 19.69
N GLN A 95 17.99 -0.20 20.94
CA GLN A 95 19.00 -0.10 21.98
C GLN A 95 20.07 -1.17 21.74
N ASN A 96 21.35 -0.78 21.80
CA ASN A 96 22.43 -1.74 21.87
C ASN A 96 22.56 -2.25 23.32
N ILE A 97 22.17 -3.49 23.56
CA ILE A 97 22.17 -4.09 24.89
C ILE A 97 23.60 -4.35 25.36
N GLY A 98 24.51 -4.72 24.46
CA GLY A 98 25.91 -4.98 24.76
C GLY A 98 26.66 -3.79 25.36
N LYS A 99 26.19 -2.56 25.12
CA LYS A 99 26.75 -1.35 25.78
C LYS A 99 26.54 -1.34 27.30
N LYS A 100 25.54 -2.06 27.80
CA LYS A 100 25.21 -2.13 29.23
C LYS A 100 25.73 -3.41 29.87
N ASP A 101 25.77 -4.50 29.12
CA ASP A 101 26.25 -5.80 29.55
C ASP A 101 26.98 -6.50 28.38
N PRO A 102 28.31 -6.64 28.43
CA PRO A 102 29.11 -7.25 27.37
C PRO A 102 28.72 -8.66 26.98
N LYS A 103 28.02 -9.41 27.88
CA LYS A 103 27.48 -10.74 27.59
C LYS A 103 26.52 -10.71 26.39
N TRP A 104 25.90 -9.58 26.12
CA TRP A 104 24.91 -9.36 25.06
C TRP A 104 25.49 -8.53 23.90
N GLU A 105 26.78 -8.60 23.66
CA GLU A 105 27.35 -7.93 22.52
C GLU A 105 26.71 -8.42 21.21
N GLY A 106 26.39 -7.46 20.32
CA GLY A 106 25.68 -7.72 19.06
C GLY A 106 24.15 -7.86 19.20
N TRP A 107 23.60 -7.76 20.41
CA TRP A 107 22.15 -7.82 20.63
C TRP A 107 21.52 -6.42 20.68
N GLY A 108 20.35 -6.31 20.02
CA GLY A 108 19.54 -5.12 20.00
C GLY A 108 18.08 -5.38 20.30
N THR A 109 17.31 -4.31 20.51
CA THR A 109 15.88 -4.39 20.88
C THR A 109 14.91 -4.29 19.70
N GLY A 110 15.40 -4.09 18.48
CA GLY A 110 14.54 -3.96 17.31
C GLY A 110 15.32 -3.99 16.00
N LEU A 111 14.58 -4.18 14.92
CA LEU A 111 15.13 -4.15 13.57
C LEU A 111 15.17 -2.71 13.03
N LYS A 112 15.97 -2.49 11.99
CA LYS A 112 15.95 -1.28 11.18
C LYS A 112 14.67 -1.28 10.35
N PRO A 113 13.82 -0.24 10.43
CA PRO A 113 12.68 -0.11 9.54
C PRO A 113 13.17 0.10 8.10
N CYS A 114 12.52 -0.53 7.13
CA CYS A 114 12.84 -0.39 5.72
C CYS A 114 11.60 -0.25 4.84
N TYR A 115 10.44 -0.11 5.45
CA TYR A 115 9.20 0.20 4.75
C TYR A 115 8.20 0.93 5.64
N GLU A 116 7.31 1.67 5.01
CA GLU A 116 6.09 2.19 5.61
C GLU A 116 4.88 1.57 4.89
N PRO A 117 3.93 0.99 5.64
CA PRO A 117 2.68 0.52 5.05
C PRO A 117 1.76 1.70 4.77
N ILE A 118 1.11 1.69 3.60
CA ILE A 118 0.10 2.67 3.21
C ILE A 118 -1.21 1.91 3.04
N LEU A 119 -2.20 2.21 3.88
CA LEU A 119 -3.52 1.63 3.78
C LEU A 119 -4.29 2.29 2.64
N LEU A 120 -4.75 1.49 1.68
CA LEU A 120 -5.70 1.91 0.66
C LEU A 120 -7.11 1.52 1.11
N ALA A 121 -7.91 2.52 1.43
CA ALA A 121 -9.32 2.35 1.80
C ALA A 121 -10.24 3.06 0.81
N GLN A 122 -11.50 2.69 0.79
CA GLN A 122 -12.51 3.26 -0.10
C GLN A 122 -13.81 3.52 0.67
N LYS A 123 -14.39 4.69 0.47
CA LYS A 123 -15.78 4.92 0.90
C LYS A 123 -16.72 4.02 0.11
N PRO A 124 -17.67 3.33 0.75
CA PRO A 124 -18.66 2.54 0.03
C PRO A 124 -19.30 3.31 -1.12
N ILE A 125 -19.51 2.62 -2.22
CA ILE A 125 -20.24 3.18 -3.37
C ILE A 125 -21.70 3.37 -3.01
N SER A 126 -22.37 4.40 -3.56
CA SER A 126 -23.82 4.62 -3.43
C SER A 126 -24.60 3.88 -4.50
N GLU A 127 -23.96 3.54 -5.61
CA GLU A 127 -24.58 2.91 -6.74
C GLU A 127 -24.46 1.37 -6.69
N LYS A 128 -25.31 0.67 -7.49
CA LYS A 128 -25.31 -0.80 -7.53
C LYS A 128 -24.01 -1.41 -8.07
N THR A 129 -23.26 -0.66 -8.88
CA THR A 129 -22.01 -1.12 -9.49
C THR A 129 -20.98 0.00 -9.49
N ILE A 130 -19.69 -0.37 -9.52
CA ILE A 130 -18.59 0.59 -9.64
C ILE A 130 -18.73 1.43 -10.92
N VAL A 131 -19.14 0.81 -12.03
CA VAL A 131 -19.33 1.53 -13.31
C VAL A 131 -20.36 2.65 -13.16
N LYS A 132 -21.53 2.36 -12.55
CA LYS A 132 -22.55 3.38 -12.30
C LYS A 132 -22.07 4.44 -11.34
N ASN A 133 -21.32 4.06 -10.31
CA ASN A 133 -20.74 5.02 -9.37
C ASN A 133 -19.76 5.97 -10.06
N CYS A 134 -18.91 5.45 -10.96
CA CYS A 134 -18.02 6.28 -11.76
C CYS A 134 -18.78 7.24 -12.68
N GLN A 135 -19.89 6.81 -13.27
CA GLN A 135 -20.74 7.65 -14.12
C GLN A 135 -21.41 8.78 -13.34
N GLU A 136 -21.90 8.50 -12.12
CA GLU A 136 -22.61 9.47 -11.28
C GLU A 136 -21.68 10.42 -10.53
N HIS A 137 -20.61 9.89 -9.94
CA HIS A 137 -19.75 10.64 -9.01
C HIS A 137 -18.35 10.96 -9.56
N GLY A 138 -17.97 10.39 -10.72
CA GLY A 138 -16.64 10.54 -11.30
C GLY A 138 -15.54 9.73 -10.59
N VAL A 139 -15.90 8.90 -9.60
CA VAL A 139 -14.96 8.14 -8.79
C VAL A 139 -15.46 6.72 -8.51
N GLY A 140 -14.58 5.81 -8.11
CA GLY A 140 -14.91 4.43 -7.78
C GLY A 140 -13.93 3.40 -8.32
N GLY A 141 -13.25 3.71 -9.41
CA GLY A 141 -12.15 2.93 -9.98
C GLY A 141 -10.78 3.55 -9.67
N ILE A 142 -9.73 2.79 -9.94
CA ILE A 142 -8.34 3.26 -9.95
C ILE A 142 -7.93 3.39 -11.41
N ASN A 143 -7.28 4.51 -11.79
CA ASN A 143 -6.76 4.69 -13.14
C ASN A 143 -5.47 3.87 -13.33
N ILE A 144 -5.64 2.61 -13.68
CA ILE A 144 -4.53 1.67 -13.86
C ILE A 144 -3.63 2.10 -15.02
N GLU A 145 -4.19 2.72 -16.07
CA GLU A 145 -3.42 3.13 -17.23
C GLU A 145 -2.36 4.19 -16.88
N GLU A 146 -2.75 5.20 -16.10
CA GLU A 146 -1.84 6.24 -15.62
C GLU A 146 -0.82 5.74 -14.58
N SER A 147 -1.11 4.62 -13.92
CA SER A 147 -0.20 4.02 -12.93
C SER A 147 0.71 2.93 -13.51
N ARG A 148 0.72 2.71 -14.84
CA ARG A 148 1.60 1.71 -15.45
C ARG A 148 3.06 2.05 -15.24
N LEU A 149 3.84 0.99 -15.07
CA LEU A 149 5.30 1.07 -15.07
C LEU A 149 5.81 1.43 -16.48
N GLU A 150 7.03 1.93 -16.59
CA GLU A 150 7.67 2.22 -17.88
C GLU A 150 7.71 0.99 -18.80
N SER A 151 7.75 -0.20 -18.24
CA SER A 151 7.66 -1.48 -18.97
C SER A 151 6.25 -1.78 -19.53
N GLY A 152 5.25 -0.92 -19.32
CA GLY A 152 3.86 -1.12 -19.70
C GLY A 152 3.08 -2.05 -18.75
N ARG A 153 3.71 -2.60 -17.73
CA ARG A 153 3.07 -3.48 -16.74
C ARG A 153 2.18 -2.69 -15.77
N TRP A 154 1.22 -3.37 -15.19
CA TRP A 154 0.47 -2.82 -14.06
C TRP A 154 1.40 -2.62 -12.87
N ALA A 155 1.27 -1.51 -12.18
CA ALA A 155 1.96 -1.27 -10.93
C ALA A 155 1.53 -2.31 -9.89
N GLY A 156 2.49 -2.86 -9.16
CA GLY A 156 2.23 -3.65 -7.96
C GLY A 156 1.91 -2.75 -6.77
N ASN A 157 1.55 -3.38 -5.65
CA ASN A 157 1.33 -2.68 -4.39
C ASN A 157 2.64 -2.42 -3.59
N VAL A 158 3.78 -2.47 -4.25
CA VAL A 158 5.09 -2.14 -3.68
C VAL A 158 5.66 -0.96 -4.45
N LEU A 159 6.07 0.06 -3.69
CA LEU A 159 6.73 1.26 -4.19
C LEU A 159 8.10 1.37 -3.53
N HIS A 160 9.06 1.98 -4.19
CA HIS A 160 10.34 2.30 -3.57
C HIS A 160 10.76 3.72 -3.92
N ASP A 161 11.69 4.26 -3.13
CA ASP A 161 12.16 5.65 -3.22
C ASP A 161 13.13 5.89 -4.39
N GLY A 162 13.48 4.86 -5.16
CA GLY A 162 14.46 4.95 -6.26
C GLY A 162 15.88 5.21 -5.77
N SER A 163 16.16 5.08 -4.49
CA SER A 163 17.50 5.29 -3.93
C SER A 163 18.49 4.24 -4.45
N GLU A 164 19.76 4.65 -4.56
CA GLU A 164 20.84 3.75 -4.97
C GLU A 164 20.96 2.54 -4.03
N GLU A 165 20.66 2.71 -2.75
CA GLU A 165 20.68 1.61 -1.78
C GLU A 165 19.69 0.53 -2.12
N VAL A 166 18.45 0.90 -2.50
CA VAL A 166 17.41 -0.05 -2.90
C VAL A 166 17.75 -0.69 -4.23
N GLU A 167 18.17 0.09 -5.22
CA GLU A 167 18.53 -0.43 -6.55
C GLU A 167 19.73 -1.39 -6.46
N ASN A 168 20.75 -1.05 -5.67
CA ASN A 168 21.92 -1.90 -5.46
C ASN A 168 21.57 -3.22 -4.77
N GLU A 169 20.59 -3.24 -3.86
CA GLU A 169 20.13 -4.50 -3.26
C GLU A 169 19.45 -5.39 -4.30
N PHE A 170 18.62 -4.84 -5.18
CA PHE A 170 18.02 -5.60 -6.26
C PHE A 170 19.07 -6.07 -7.28
N ALA A 171 20.08 -5.26 -7.58
CA ALA A 171 21.15 -5.60 -8.54
C ALA A 171 21.99 -6.81 -8.10
N LYS A 172 22.09 -7.11 -6.81
CA LYS A 172 22.78 -8.30 -6.28
C LYS A 172 22.20 -9.62 -6.76
N PHE A 173 20.93 -9.62 -7.13
CA PHE A 173 20.24 -10.81 -7.67
C PHE A 173 20.40 -10.96 -9.18
N GLY A 174 21.15 -10.05 -9.82
CA GLY A 174 21.45 -10.03 -11.24
C GLY A 174 20.26 -9.60 -12.09
N GLU A 175 20.58 -9.40 -13.37
CA GLU A 175 19.58 -9.10 -14.39
C GLU A 175 19.00 -10.43 -14.90
N ARG A 176 17.70 -10.45 -15.08
CA ARG A 176 16.99 -11.59 -15.68
C ARG A 176 16.08 -11.08 -16.79
N GLY A 177 16.29 -11.59 -17.98
CA GLY A 177 15.34 -11.45 -19.07
C GLY A 177 14.11 -12.33 -18.84
N ASN A 178 13.04 -12.05 -19.55
CA ASN A 178 11.82 -12.85 -19.54
C ASN A 178 12.03 -14.25 -20.15
N GLY A 179 12.77 -15.11 -19.44
CA GLY A 179 12.81 -16.53 -19.73
C GLY A 179 11.53 -17.28 -19.28
N TRP A 180 10.51 -16.57 -18.81
CA TRP A 180 9.23 -17.15 -18.41
C TRP A 180 8.15 -16.85 -19.47
N SER A 181 8.36 -17.32 -20.69
CA SER A 181 7.26 -17.84 -21.48
C SER A 181 6.75 -19.08 -20.73
N ARG A 182 5.89 -18.92 -19.76
CA ARG A 182 4.97 -20.00 -19.42
C ARG A 182 4.03 -20.10 -20.60
N ASN A 183 4.43 -20.87 -21.60
CA ASN A 183 3.47 -21.60 -22.36
C ASN A 183 2.73 -22.48 -21.32
N TYR A 184 1.66 -21.98 -20.77
CA TYR A 184 0.60 -22.84 -20.32
C TYR A 184 0.07 -23.49 -21.60
N GLY A 185 0.81 -24.47 -22.10
CA GLY A 185 0.29 -25.40 -23.08
C GLY A 185 -0.95 -25.99 -22.44
N VAL A 186 -2.06 -25.76 -23.10
CA VAL A 186 -3.39 -26.29 -22.73
C VAL A 186 -3.35 -27.82 -22.66
N GLU A 187 -2.25 -28.46 -23.02
CA GLU A 187 -2.09 -29.90 -23.15
C GLU A 187 -1.65 -30.65 -21.89
N ASP A 188 -1.10 -30.00 -20.86
CA ASP A 188 -0.60 -30.70 -19.66
C ASP A 188 -1.59 -30.80 -18.51
N TYR A 189 -2.75 -30.19 -18.62
CA TYR A 189 -3.84 -30.38 -17.67
C TYR A 189 -4.99 -31.13 -18.35
N GLN A 190 -4.96 -32.46 -18.23
CA GLN A 190 -6.06 -33.37 -18.59
C GLN A 190 -7.43 -32.74 -18.30
N GLY A 191 -7.97 -31.97 -19.27
CA GLY A 191 -9.40 -31.61 -19.35
C GLY A 191 -10.06 -30.97 -18.13
N ARG A 192 -9.30 -30.54 -17.11
CA ARG A 192 -9.88 -29.83 -15.97
C ARG A 192 -9.94 -28.34 -16.30
N GLN A 193 -11.09 -27.93 -16.83
CA GLN A 193 -11.51 -26.53 -16.73
C GLN A 193 -11.52 -26.15 -15.25
N TYR A 194 -10.53 -25.43 -14.79
CA TYR A 194 -10.69 -24.64 -13.59
C TYR A 194 -11.61 -23.46 -13.91
N GLY A 195 -12.89 -23.76 -13.94
CA GLY A 195 -13.94 -22.77 -13.92
C GLY A 195 -13.92 -22.08 -12.57
N GLY A 196 -13.81 -20.75 -12.57
CA GLY A 196 -14.10 -19.90 -11.44
C GLY A 196 -13.13 -20.03 -10.28
N GLY A 197 -11.99 -19.35 -10.35
CA GLY A 197 -11.28 -18.94 -9.15
C GLY A 197 -12.18 -18.06 -8.28
N VAL A 198 -11.99 -18.08 -6.97
CA VAL A 198 -12.71 -17.30 -5.94
C VAL A 198 -12.79 -15.80 -6.24
N PHE A 199 -12.07 -15.35 -7.22
CA PHE A 199 -12.12 -14.00 -7.80
C PHE A 199 -12.71 -14.14 -9.23
N GLY A 200 -14.03 -14.00 -9.34
CA GLY A 200 -14.75 -13.97 -10.61
C GLY A 200 -14.28 -12.82 -11.48
N GLY A 201 -13.28 -13.05 -12.28
CA GLY A 201 -12.75 -12.14 -13.28
C GLY A 201 -12.58 -12.92 -14.57
N GLY A 202 -13.37 -12.58 -15.59
CA GLY A 202 -13.23 -13.10 -16.93
C GLY A 202 -11.78 -12.98 -17.40
N GLY A 203 -11.22 -14.08 -17.88
CA GLY A 203 -9.84 -14.14 -18.32
C GLY A 203 -9.57 -13.13 -19.42
N TYR A 204 -8.73 -12.17 -19.15
CA TYR A 204 -8.00 -11.45 -20.18
C TYR A 204 -6.93 -12.42 -20.70
N ILE A 205 -7.24 -13.15 -21.74
CA ILE A 205 -6.25 -13.79 -22.59
C ILE A 205 -5.76 -12.70 -23.56
N GLY A 206 -4.95 -11.78 -23.06
CA GLY A 206 -4.15 -10.90 -23.89
C GLY A 206 -2.77 -11.52 -24.01
N ASP A 207 -2.31 -11.66 -25.23
CA ASP A 207 -0.94 -12.06 -25.56
C ASP A 207 0.02 -10.93 -25.11
N THR A 208 0.33 -10.91 -23.80
CA THR A 208 1.28 -9.95 -23.22
C THR A 208 2.58 -10.67 -22.93
N THR A 209 3.34 -10.99 -23.96
CA THR A 209 4.76 -11.27 -23.83
C THR A 209 5.49 -9.97 -23.53
N TYR A 210 5.69 -9.69 -22.24
CA TYR A 210 6.60 -8.63 -21.85
C TYR A 210 8.04 -9.08 -22.13
N CYS A 211 8.67 -8.48 -23.12
CA CYS A 211 10.08 -8.68 -23.44
C CYS A 211 10.90 -7.58 -22.78
N ASP A 212 11.06 -7.62 -21.47
CA ASP A 212 11.89 -6.69 -20.71
C ASP A 212 13.01 -7.42 -19.98
N GLU A 213 14.17 -6.79 -19.88
CA GLU A 213 15.34 -7.27 -19.15
C GLU A 213 15.68 -6.27 -18.05
N GLY A 214 16.34 -6.74 -16.99
CA GLY A 214 16.79 -5.90 -15.88
C GLY A 214 16.66 -6.57 -14.52
N THR A 215 16.93 -5.80 -13.48
CA THR A 215 16.83 -6.24 -12.09
C THR A 215 15.36 -6.41 -11.66
N ALA A 216 15.15 -7.02 -10.49
CA ALA A 216 13.80 -7.21 -9.97
C ALA A 216 13.10 -5.89 -9.59
N SER A 217 13.83 -4.77 -9.43
CA SER A 217 13.26 -3.44 -9.16
C SER A 217 12.27 -2.99 -10.22
N ARG A 218 12.44 -3.43 -11.48
CA ARG A 218 11.54 -3.10 -12.60
C ARG A 218 10.09 -3.56 -12.44
N PHE A 219 9.80 -4.42 -11.46
CA PHE A 219 8.44 -4.87 -11.14
C PHE A 219 7.72 -3.95 -10.17
N PHE A 220 8.41 -2.97 -9.61
CA PHE A 220 7.89 -2.08 -8.59
C PHE A 220 7.87 -0.64 -9.08
N TYR A 221 6.92 0.13 -8.58
CA TYR A 221 6.84 1.54 -8.89
C TYR A 221 8.00 2.28 -8.21
N SER A 222 8.81 2.98 -9.00
CA SER A 222 9.86 3.86 -8.48
C SER A 222 9.41 5.31 -8.55
N THR A 223 9.44 6.00 -7.42
CA THR A 223 9.29 7.45 -7.40
C THR A 223 10.64 8.06 -7.74
N LYS A 224 10.84 8.45 -9.00
CA LYS A 224 12.03 9.23 -9.32
C LYS A 224 11.93 10.57 -8.60
N SER A 225 12.86 10.82 -7.69
CA SER A 225 13.12 12.18 -7.20
C SER A 225 13.56 13.02 -8.40
N SER A 226 12.77 14.02 -8.75
CA SER A 226 13.12 15.05 -9.73
C SER A 226 14.33 15.86 -9.26
#